data_276b4504d86e20da117f0f5a37d9dcfe
#
_entry.id   276b4504d86e20da117f0f5a37d9dcfe
#
_cell.length_a   1.000
_cell.length_b   1.000
_cell.length_c   1.000
_cell.angle_alpha   90.00
_cell.angle_beta   90.00
_cell.angle_gamma   90.00
#
_symmetry.space_group_name_H-M   'P 1'
#
loop_
_entity.id
_entity.type
_entity.pdbx_description
1 polymer ?
#
loop_
_entity_poly.entity_id
_entity_poly.type
_entity_poly.pdbx_seq_one_letter_code
_entity_poly.pdbx_strand_id
1 'polypeptide(L)'
;MRSRRFIWILALAALLVAGCCIEPPLHLRRVVTTKVTTKVDVDLRWQFNWTTQWDFNWNVTALGPLGYRLPSSIRLHVYTQGPEGEHISHMVHNFVGSETQMDVFVGTHDLLFHNNDSEAILFQSDGDLEPIHAYTRQISKGLRESSTVYTTAQKAAGLNTKADDEEEIEEPVSLQPDDLFSFYDINQKITDNPNDYVFENGRYVLKIEGELLPSTFIYLVQVNLINNDGRIIGSGGGAITGMSEGVNLVTRETWTSTVSVPTDVYMDKEQDLLGAKVYSFGLPGCNPYDDASVASAPAGEHYYVLNVSYVNGSWRNIRMDITDQISALPLGGVITLEIDVNDFPPDESSGTGGGGFQALIGGWDEETGSTTIIN
;
A
#
# COMPACT_ATOMS: atom_id res chain seq x y z
N MET A 1 -13.63 62.91 53.45
CA MET A 1 -14.23 61.79 52.77
C MET A 1 -13.65 61.46 51.35
N ARG A 2 -13.10 62.43 50.62
CA ARG A 2 -12.55 62.18 49.24
C ARG A 2 -11.24 61.40 49.21
N SER A 3 -10.38 61.49 50.22
CA SER A 3 -9.06 60.84 50.27
C SER A 3 -9.13 59.32 50.41
N ARG A 4 -10.10 58.79 51.19
CA ARG A 4 -10.25 57.33 51.39
C ARG A 4 -10.71 56.56 50.08
N ARG A 5 -11.50 57.23 49.25
CA ARG A 5 -11.95 56.61 47.93
C ARG A 5 -10.82 56.52 46.94
N PHE A 6 -9.86 57.49 47.00
CA PHE A 6 -8.69 57.45 46.11
C PHE A 6 -7.71 56.32 46.45
N ILE A 7 -7.57 56.00 47.73
CA ILE A 7 -6.71 54.91 48.20
C ILE A 7 -7.26 53.56 47.78
N TRP A 8 -8.58 53.37 47.82
CA TRP A 8 -9.22 52.10 47.32
C TRP A 8 -9.13 51.93 45.80
N ILE A 9 -9.21 52.98 45.03
CA ILE A 9 -9.05 52.96 43.60
C ILE A 9 -7.60 52.61 43.22
N LEU A 10 -6.61 53.18 43.93
CA LEU A 10 -5.21 52.86 43.71
C LEU A 10 -4.87 51.42 44.15
N ALA A 11 -5.44 50.93 45.23
CA ALA A 11 -5.27 49.54 45.66
C ALA A 11 -5.92 48.55 44.68
N LEU A 12 -7.08 48.87 44.11
CA LEU A 12 -7.74 48.05 43.11
C LEU A 12 -6.97 48.05 41.78
N ALA A 13 -6.42 49.21 41.38
CA ALA A 13 -5.58 49.31 40.19
C ALA A 13 -4.25 48.55 40.35
N ALA A 14 -3.64 48.59 41.55
CA ALA A 14 -2.43 47.81 41.84
C ALA A 14 -2.69 46.30 41.85
N LEU A 15 -3.87 45.86 42.31
CA LEU A 15 -4.30 44.45 42.24
C LEU A 15 -4.57 43.98 40.78
N LEU A 16 -5.13 44.84 39.95
CA LEU A 16 -5.34 44.53 38.54
C LEU A 16 -4.04 44.48 37.75
N VAL A 17 -3.06 45.31 38.05
CA VAL A 17 -1.74 45.28 37.42
C VAL A 17 -0.92 44.08 37.90
N ALA A 18 -1.03 43.68 39.17
CA ALA A 18 -0.37 42.50 39.69
C ALA A 18 -0.98 41.20 39.15
N GLY A 19 -2.28 41.18 38.82
CA GLY A 19 -2.96 40.04 38.19
C GLY A 19 -2.62 39.85 36.71
N CYS A 20 -2.21 40.92 36.00
CA CYS A 20 -1.83 40.85 34.59
C CYS A 20 -0.39 40.36 34.34
N CYS A 21 0.44 40.24 35.37
CA CYS A 21 1.85 39.81 35.24
C CYS A 21 2.14 38.41 35.76
N ILE A 22 1.12 37.62 36.12
CA ILE A 22 1.30 36.19 36.28
C ILE A 22 1.08 35.56 34.90
N GLU A 23 2.09 35.70 34.07
CA GLU A 23 2.22 34.70 32.98
C GLU A 23 2.23 33.33 33.68
N PRO A 24 1.32 32.42 33.31
CA PRO A 24 1.44 31.05 33.77
C PRO A 24 2.89 30.63 33.45
N PRO A 25 3.61 30.02 34.40
CA PRO A 25 4.97 29.59 34.10
C PRO A 25 4.93 28.86 32.78
N LEU A 26 5.62 29.39 31.79
CA LEU A 26 5.90 28.67 30.55
C LEU A 26 6.49 27.34 31.06
N HIS A 27 5.67 26.30 31.08
CA HIS A 27 6.17 24.95 31.29
C HIS A 27 7.05 24.70 30.10
N LEU A 28 8.32 25.09 30.23
CA LEU A 28 9.36 24.69 29.30
C LEU A 28 9.31 23.15 29.31
N ARG A 29 8.62 22.59 28.33
CA ARG A 29 8.61 21.14 28.15
C ARG A 29 10.05 20.73 28.04
N ARG A 30 10.49 19.91 28.99
CA ARG A 30 11.87 19.45 29.03
C ARG A 30 12.08 18.60 27.76
N VAL A 31 13.12 18.94 27.03
CA VAL A 31 13.54 18.22 25.83
C VAL A 31 14.66 17.27 26.15
N VAL A 32 14.64 16.08 25.66
CA VAL A 32 15.72 15.09 25.79
C VAL A 32 16.14 14.60 24.43
N THR A 33 17.43 14.32 24.29
CA THR A 33 17.95 13.71 23.06
C THR A 33 17.66 12.21 23.11
N THR A 34 17.00 11.72 22.06
CA THR A 34 16.66 10.31 21.91
C THR A 34 17.40 9.72 20.71
N LYS A 35 17.83 8.45 20.84
CA LYS A 35 18.30 7.64 19.72
C LYS A 35 17.18 6.72 19.30
N VAL A 36 16.80 6.83 18.05
CA VAL A 36 15.76 6.01 17.45
C VAL A 36 16.40 5.01 16.50
N THR A 37 16.12 3.74 16.71
CA THR A 37 16.62 2.63 15.87
C THR A 37 15.42 1.87 15.30
N THR A 38 15.46 1.58 14.02
CA THR A 38 14.42 0.82 13.34
C THR A 38 15.01 -0.46 12.73
N LYS A 39 14.21 -1.50 12.75
CA LYS A 39 14.47 -2.77 12.06
C LYS A 39 13.31 -3.03 11.11
N VAL A 40 13.59 -3.50 9.91
CA VAL A 40 12.57 -3.96 8.98
C VAL A 40 12.51 -5.47 9.07
N ASP A 41 11.33 -5.98 9.37
CA ASP A 41 11.04 -7.42 9.36
C ASP A 41 10.26 -7.80 8.10
N VAL A 42 10.66 -8.90 7.48
CA VAL A 42 10.00 -9.48 6.31
C VAL A 42 9.56 -10.88 6.66
N ASP A 43 8.33 -11.25 6.35
CA ASP A 43 7.80 -12.58 6.67
C ASP A 43 8.60 -13.67 5.95
N LEU A 44 9.41 -14.41 6.73
CA LEU A 44 10.22 -15.51 6.23
C LEU A 44 9.36 -16.69 5.72
N ARG A 45 8.12 -16.85 6.22
CA ARG A 45 7.19 -17.88 5.75
C ARG A 45 6.76 -17.61 4.33
N TRP A 46 6.50 -16.34 3.98
CA TRP A 46 6.22 -15.94 2.60
C TRP A 46 7.40 -16.26 1.68
N GLN A 47 8.63 -15.90 2.09
CA GLN A 47 9.84 -16.19 1.32
C GLN A 47 10.07 -17.68 1.14
N PHE A 48 9.81 -18.48 2.18
CA PHE A 48 9.90 -19.94 2.10
C PHE A 48 8.88 -20.50 1.10
N ASN A 49 7.62 -20.10 1.19
CA ASN A 49 6.58 -20.52 0.25
C ASN A 49 6.91 -20.08 -1.18
N TRP A 50 7.43 -18.88 -1.36
CA TRP A 50 7.89 -18.42 -2.65
C TRP A 50 8.98 -19.32 -3.23
N THR A 51 10.02 -19.66 -2.45
CA THR A 51 11.15 -20.46 -2.88
C THR A 51 10.73 -21.88 -3.28
N THR A 52 9.69 -22.44 -2.65
CA THR A 52 9.25 -23.82 -2.86
C THR A 52 8.13 -23.98 -3.89
N GLN A 53 7.40 -22.94 -4.22
CA GLN A 53 6.20 -22.99 -5.07
C GLN A 53 6.32 -22.21 -6.37
N TRP A 54 7.36 -21.37 -6.51
CA TRP A 54 7.58 -20.54 -7.68
C TRP A 54 8.48 -21.25 -8.69
N ASP A 55 7.92 -21.63 -9.83
CA ASP A 55 8.61 -22.37 -10.89
C ASP A 55 9.04 -21.48 -12.07
N PHE A 56 8.52 -20.26 -12.15
CA PHE A 56 8.81 -19.32 -13.23
C PHE A 56 10.28 -18.83 -13.17
N ASN A 57 10.96 -18.87 -14.31
CA ASN A 57 12.34 -18.38 -14.44
C ASN A 57 12.37 -16.84 -14.55
N TRP A 58 12.45 -16.17 -13.39
CA TRP A 58 12.42 -14.70 -13.33
C TRP A 58 13.77 -14.08 -13.65
N ASN A 59 13.79 -13.18 -14.65
CA ASN A 59 14.98 -12.42 -14.98
C ASN A 59 15.14 -11.20 -14.04
N VAL A 60 15.85 -11.38 -12.93
CA VAL A 60 16.07 -10.33 -11.92
C VAL A 60 16.75 -9.07 -12.49
N THR A 61 17.62 -9.22 -13.50
CA THR A 61 18.33 -8.08 -14.10
C THR A 61 17.39 -7.18 -14.91
N ALA A 62 16.44 -7.77 -15.60
CA ALA A 62 15.48 -7.02 -16.43
C ALA A 62 14.24 -6.56 -15.64
N LEU A 63 13.77 -7.37 -14.66
CA LEU A 63 12.46 -7.23 -14.04
C LEU A 63 12.54 -6.80 -12.55
N GLY A 64 13.76 -6.68 -12.03
CA GLY A 64 14.00 -6.37 -10.63
C GLY A 64 13.84 -7.59 -9.70
N PRO A 65 14.04 -7.40 -8.40
CA PRO A 65 13.93 -8.48 -7.42
C PRO A 65 12.47 -8.91 -7.22
N LEU A 66 12.25 -10.18 -6.90
CA LEU A 66 10.92 -10.70 -6.57
C LEU A 66 10.46 -10.32 -5.17
N GLY A 67 11.40 -10.25 -4.22
CA GLY A 67 11.11 -9.87 -2.83
C GLY A 67 11.01 -8.36 -2.61
N TYR A 68 10.88 -7.98 -1.36
CA TYR A 68 10.85 -6.59 -0.93
C TYR A 68 12.21 -5.91 -1.07
N ARG A 69 12.18 -4.61 -1.38
CA ARG A 69 13.35 -3.73 -1.23
C ARG A 69 13.33 -3.14 0.17
N LEU A 70 14.47 -3.18 0.85
CA LEU A 70 14.59 -2.51 2.14
C LEU A 70 14.50 -0.98 1.96
N PRO A 71 13.79 -0.28 2.85
CA PRO A 71 13.66 1.17 2.76
C PRO A 71 15.00 1.86 2.94
N SER A 72 15.22 2.90 2.15
CA SER A 72 16.40 3.76 2.27
C SER A 72 16.17 4.95 3.20
N SER A 73 14.93 5.31 3.44
CA SER A 73 14.53 6.47 4.22
C SER A 73 13.27 6.18 5.03
N ILE A 74 13.28 6.62 6.29
CA ILE A 74 12.20 6.42 7.25
C ILE A 74 11.66 7.79 7.68
N ARG A 75 10.34 7.85 7.84
CA ARG A 75 9.63 8.96 8.46
C ARG A 75 9.08 8.52 9.79
N LEU A 76 9.37 9.31 10.81
CA LEU A 76 8.83 9.17 12.15
C LEU A 76 7.88 10.32 12.44
N HIS A 77 6.65 9.99 12.79
CA HIS A 77 5.67 10.90 13.35
C HIS A 77 5.64 10.72 14.85
N VAL A 78 5.78 11.80 15.60
CA VAL A 78 5.71 11.83 17.05
C VAL A 78 4.48 12.63 17.44
N TYR A 79 3.46 11.96 17.93
CA TYR A 79 2.24 12.58 18.44
C TYR A 79 2.35 12.70 19.96
N THR A 80 2.41 13.91 20.48
CA THR A 80 2.47 14.13 21.94
C THR A 80 1.07 14.04 22.50
N GLN A 81 0.91 13.20 23.54
CA GLN A 81 -0.35 13.08 24.26
C GLN A 81 -0.53 14.17 25.31
N GLY A 82 -1.76 14.65 25.45
CA GLY A 82 -2.23 15.49 26.53
C GLY A 82 -2.64 14.66 27.77
N PRO A 83 -3.16 15.33 28.81
CA PRO A 83 -3.55 14.68 30.06
C PRO A 83 -4.69 13.66 29.93
N GLU A 84 -5.54 13.81 28.92
CA GLU A 84 -6.70 12.93 28.65
C GLU A 84 -6.40 11.88 27.58
N GLY A 85 -5.15 11.83 27.09
CA GLY A 85 -4.71 10.91 26.03
C GLY A 85 -4.92 11.45 24.60
N GLU A 86 -5.48 12.66 24.48
CA GLU A 86 -5.63 13.34 23.19
C GLU A 86 -4.27 13.77 22.61
N HIS A 87 -4.13 13.75 21.30
CA HIS A 87 -2.93 14.29 20.64
C HIS A 87 -2.96 15.82 20.66
N ILE A 88 -1.98 16.44 21.29
CA ILE A 88 -1.87 17.90 21.44
C ILE A 88 -0.80 18.54 20.58
N SER A 89 0.12 17.77 20.04
CA SER A 89 1.11 18.24 19.07
C SER A 89 1.65 17.09 18.24
N HIS A 90 2.09 17.42 17.04
CA HIS A 90 2.64 16.50 16.06
C HIS A 90 3.99 17.02 15.56
N MET A 91 4.98 16.15 15.51
CA MET A 91 6.30 16.42 14.97
C MET A 91 6.67 15.34 13.98
N VAL A 92 7.28 15.73 12.86
CA VAL A 92 7.73 14.80 11.83
C VAL A 92 9.25 14.86 11.72
N HIS A 93 9.88 13.71 11.67
CA HIS A 93 11.32 13.56 11.49
C HIS A 93 11.64 12.54 10.39
N ASN A 94 12.37 12.97 9.36
CA ASN A 94 12.83 12.09 8.30
C ASN A 94 14.31 11.76 8.51
N PHE A 95 14.69 10.51 8.28
CA PHE A 95 16.08 10.09 8.37
C PHE A 95 16.41 8.98 7.35
N VAL A 96 17.68 8.87 7.04
CA VAL A 96 18.24 7.87 6.12
C VAL A 96 18.87 6.75 6.94
N GLY A 97 18.69 5.53 6.49
CA GLY A 97 19.19 4.34 7.19
C GLY A 97 18.26 3.92 8.34
N SER A 98 18.82 3.15 9.28
CA SER A 98 18.06 2.49 10.35
C SER A 98 18.14 3.19 11.70
N GLU A 99 18.91 4.27 11.85
CA GLU A 99 19.05 4.97 13.14
C GLU A 99 19.17 6.48 12.98
N THR A 100 18.66 7.21 13.96
CA THR A 100 18.79 8.66 14.05
C THR A 100 18.84 9.11 15.51
N GLN A 101 19.27 10.35 15.72
CA GLN A 101 19.15 11.05 17.02
C GLN A 101 18.29 12.29 16.83
N MET A 102 17.33 12.49 17.73
CA MET A 102 16.44 13.63 17.70
C MET A 102 16.11 14.11 19.10
N ASP A 103 15.72 15.35 19.20
CA ASP A 103 15.28 15.95 20.45
C ASP A 103 13.75 15.85 20.56
N VAL A 104 13.27 15.21 21.63
CA VAL A 104 11.85 14.99 21.88
C VAL A 104 11.49 15.55 23.26
N PHE A 105 10.28 16.05 23.40
CA PHE A 105 9.77 16.49 24.69
C PHE A 105 9.59 15.33 25.65
N VAL A 106 9.87 15.58 26.93
CA VAL A 106 9.50 14.65 28.00
C VAL A 106 7.97 14.55 28.05
N GLY A 107 7.45 13.33 28.10
CA GLY A 107 6.01 13.08 28.11
C GLY A 107 5.65 11.70 27.55
N THR A 108 4.38 11.52 27.29
CA THR A 108 3.85 10.33 26.60
C THR A 108 3.60 10.67 25.14
N HIS A 109 3.99 9.77 24.25
CA HIS A 109 3.91 9.97 22.82
C HIS A 109 3.43 8.69 22.14
N ASP A 110 2.70 8.87 21.03
CA ASP A 110 2.48 7.81 20.08
C ASP A 110 3.44 8.01 18.90
N LEU A 111 4.07 6.93 18.47
CA LEU A 111 5.11 6.95 17.45
C LEU A 111 4.66 6.14 16.24
N LEU A 112 4.56 6.79 15.08
CA LEU A 112 4.31 6.11 13.83
C LEU A 112 5.55 6.20 12.94
N PHE A 113 6.08 5.05 12.59
CA PHE A 113 7.18 4.91 11.65
C PHE A 113 6.66 4.37 10.33
N HIS A 114 7.11 4.91 9.23
CA HIS A 114 6.95 4.32 7.91
C HIS A 114 8.08 4.75 6.98
N ASN A 115 8.33 3.99 5.91
CA ASN A 115 9.25 4.48 4.89
C ASN A 115 8.59 5.60 4.07
N ASN A 116 9.43 6.50 3.54
CA ASN A 116 8.98 7.64 2.75
C ASN A 116 9.72 7.77 1.40
N ASP A 117 10.29 6.67 0.94
CA ASP A 117 10.97 6.54 -0.34
C ASP A 117 10.08 5.88 -1.43
N SER A 118 8.78 5.82 -1.19
CA SER A 118 7.78 5.38 -2.15
C SER A 118 7.51 6.48 -3.21
N GLU A 119 7.30 6.05 -4.46
CA GLU A 119 6.93 6.92 -5.58
C GLU A 119 5.43 6.85 -5.92
N ALA A 120 4.80 5.69 -5.67
CA ALA A 120 3.40 5.43 -6.05
C ALA A 120 2.40 5.69 -4.91
N ILE A 121 2.84 5.61 -3.65
CA ILE A 121 1.98 5.70 -2.49
C ILE A 121 1.73 7.15 -2.08
N LEU A 122 0.47 7.46 -1.84
CA LEU A 122 0.01 8.72 -1.27
C LEU A 122 -0.37 8.51 0.19
N PHE A 123 -0.08 9.52 1.01
CA PHE A 123 -0.42 9.51 2.43
C PHE A 123 -1.48 10.58 2.68
N GLN A 124 -2.55 10.18 3.37
CA GLN A 124 -3.63 11.08 3.78
C GLN A 124 -3.83 10.95 5.28
N SER A 125 -4.10 12.07 5.95
CA SER A 125 -4.62 12.09 7.29
C SER A 125 -5.87 12.98 7.33
N ASP A 126 -6.81 12.68 8.22
CA ASP A 126 -8.04 13.46 8.40
C ASP A 126 -7.80 14.76 9.17
N GLY A 127 -6.57 14.98 9.63
CA GLY A 127 -6.10 16.18 10.33
C GLY A 127 -4.65 16.00 10.78
N ASP A 128 -4.04 17.09 11.26
CA ASP A 128 -2.62 17.11 11.69
C ASP A 128 -2.32 16.13 12.84
N LEU A 129 -3.35 15.70 13.57
CA LEU A 129 -3.23 14.84 14.77
C LEU A 129 -3.91 13.48 14.58
N GLU A 130 -4.41 13.19 13.39
CA GLU A 130 -5.16 11.98 13.08
C GLU A 130 -4.28 10.89 12.43
N PRO A 131 -4.73 9.64 12.46
CA PRO A 131 -4.03 8.52 11.83
C PRO A 131 -3.76 8.74 10.35
N ILE A 132 -2.63 8.20 9.88
CA ILE A 132 -2.22 8.30 8.49
C ILE A 132 -2.70 7.07 7.74
N HIS A 133 -3.35 7.30 6.60
CA HIS A 133 -3.74 6.30 5.63
C HIS A 133 -2.79 6.32 4.43
N ALA A 134 -2.48 5.15 3.91
CA ALA A 134 -1.71 4.98 2.69
C ALA A 134 -2.59 4.38 1.59
N TYR A 135 -2.52 4.94 0.38
CA TYR A 135 -3.29 4.50 -0.78
C TYR A 135 -2.56 4.83 -2.07
N THR A 136 -3.01 4.32 -3.20
CA THR A 136 -2.47 4.67 -4.51
C THR A 136 -3.50 5.41 -5.36
N ARG A 137 -3.02 6.12 -6.38
CA ARG A 137 -3.91 6.83 -7.30
C ARG A 137 -4.73 5.86 -8.12
N GLN A 138 -6.01 6.14 -8.19
CA GLN A 138 -6.86 5.55 -9.21
C GLN A 138 -6.46 6.07 -10.59
N ILE A 139 -6.45 5.18 -11.57
CA ILE A 139 -6.08 5.50 -12.94
C ILE A 139 -7.28 6.13 -13.64
N SER A 140 -7.07 7.30 -14.23
CA SER A 140 -8.14 8.01 -14.96
C SER A 140 -8.65 7.17 -16.14
N LYS A 141 -9.93 7.32 -16.48
CA LYS A 141 -10.58 6.60 -17.57
C LYS A 141 -9.82 6.74 -18.91
N GLY A 142 -9.39 7.94 -19.26
CA GLY A 142 -8.64 8.17 -20.51
C GLY A 142 -7.27 7.50 -20.56
N LEU A 143 -6.58 7.38 -19.41
CA LEU A 143 -5.30 6.66 -19.34
C LEU A 143 -5.51 5.14 -19.41
N ARG A 144 -6.59 4.62 -18.81
CA ARG A 144 -6.98 3.21 -18.89
C ARG A 144 -7.23 2.77 -20.33
N GLU A 145 -7.92 3.59 -21.10
CA GLU A 145 -8.26 3.31 -22.49
C GLU A 145 -7.04 3.27 -23.42
N SER A 146 -5.94 3.91 -23.04
CA SER A 146 -4.72 3.98 -23.84
C SER A 146 -3.72 2.84 -23.59
N SER A 147 -3.93 1.98 -22.59
CA SER A 147 -3.00 0.91 -22.20
C SER A 147 -3.68 -0.45 -22.21
N THR A 148 -3.04 -1.45 -22.84
CA THR A 148 -3.55 -2.82 -22.89
C THR A 148 -3.72 -3.43 -21.50
N VAL A 149 -2.77 -3.19 -20.58
CA VAL A 149 -2.82 -3.68 -19.22
C VAL A 149 -4.02 -3.08 -18.46
N TYR A 150 -4.22 -1.80 -18.57
CA TYR A 150 -5.34 -1.10 -17.94
C TYR A 150 -6.69 -1.45 -18.57
N THR A 151 -6.71 -1.65 -19.89
CA THR A 151 -7.91 -2.14 -20.58
C THR A 151 -8.29 -3.54 -20.09
N THR A 152 -7.32 -4.41 -19.83
CA THR A 152 -7.55 -5.74 -19.25
C THR A 152 -8.17 -5.64 -17.87
N ALA A 153 -7.60 -4.81 -16.97
CA ALA A 153 -8.13 -4.61 -15.63
C ALA A 153 -9.54 -4.00 -15.64
N GLN A 154 -9.80 -3.03 -16.50
CA GLN A 154 -11.14 -2.41 -16.66
C GLN A 154 -12.17 -3.43 -17.17
N LYS A 155 -11.80 -4.28 -18.14
CA LYS A 155 -12.67 -5.35 -18.63
C LYS A 155 -12.90 -6.41 -17.55
N ALA A 156 -11.92 -6.65 -16.66
CA ALA A 156 -12.10 -7.54 -15.54
C ALA A 156 -13.15 -7.02 -14.55
N ALA A 157 -13.09 -5.74 -14.23
CA ALA A 157 -14.05 -5.10 -13.34
C ALA A 157 -15.46 -5.04 -13.95
N GLY A 158 -15.57 -4.80 -15.27
CA GLY A 158 -16.86 -4.65 -15.98
C GLY A 158 -17.40 -5.92 -16.69
N LEU A 159 -16.74 -7.07 -16.58
CA LEU A 159 -17.12 -8.29 -17.30
C LEU A 159 -18.42 -8.96 -16.84
N ASN A 160 -19.04 -8.47 -15.78
CA ASN A 160 -20.35 -8.96 -15.31
C ASN A 160 -21.55 -8.28 -15.98
N THR A 161 -21.33 -7.37 -16.96
CA THR A 161 -22.43 -6.62 -17.58
C THR A 161 -23.03 -7.32 -18.77
N LYS A 162 -23.92 -8.24 -18.49
CA LYS A 162 -25.05 -8.59 -19.36
C LYS A 162 -26.28 -8.80 -18.53
N ALA A 163 -26.87 -7.77 -18.02
CA ALA A 163 -28.31 -7.74 -17.73
C ALA A 163 -28.75 -6.27 -17.59
N ASP A 164 -29.69 -5.94 -18.38
CA ASP A 164 -30.62 -4.83 -18.32
C ASP A 164 -30.54 -3.86 -17.12
N ASP A 165 -30.23 -2.57 -17.39
CA ASP A 165 -30.75 -1.37 -16.74
C ASP A 165 -30.38 -1.04 -15.26
N GLU A 166 -29.31 -1.59 -14.66
CA GLU A 166 -28.75 -1.02 -13.42
C GLU A 166 -27.38 -0.42 -13.69
N GLU A 167 -27.13 0.81 -13.22
CA GLU A 167 -25.82 1.48 -13.28
C GLU A 167 -24.79 0.58 -12.57
N GLU A 168 -24.01 -0.18 -13.34
CA GLU A 168 -22.94 -0.98 -12.81
C GLU A 168 -21.82 -0.09 -12.29
N ILE A 169 -21.53 -0.25 -11.02
CA ILE A 169 -20.34 0.36 -10.40
C ILE A 169 -19.13 -0.46 -10.88
N GLU A 170 -18.47 0.02 -11.93
CA GLU A 170 -17.19 -0.56 -12.35
C GLU A 170 -16.17 -0.42 -11.20
N GLU A 171 -15.52 -1.52 -10.83
CA GLU A 171 -14.44 -1.49 -9.85
C GLU A 171 -13.31 -0.55 -10.34
N PRO A 172 -12.87 0.41 -9.50
CA PRO A 172 -11.79 1.31 -9.88
C PRO A 172 -10.49 0.56 -10.16
N VAL A 173 -9.68 1.07 -11.06
CA VAL A 173 -8.33 0.55 -11.32
C VAL A 173 -7.32 1.47 -10.64
N SER A 174 -6.45 0.90 -9.82
CA SER A 174 -5.43 1.65 -9.07
C SER A 174 -4.02 1.26 -9.50
N LEU A 175 -3.08 2.20 -9.38
CA LEU A 175 -1.66 1.87 -9.55
C LEU A 175 -1.22 0.86 -8.49
N GLN A 176 -0.26 0.00 -8.82
CA GLN A 176 0.40 -0.82 -7.82
C GLN A 176 1.10 0.08 -6.79
N PRO A 177 0.96 -0.21 -5.47
CA PRO A 177 1.82 0.42 -4.48
C PRO A 177 3.27 -0.05 -4.60
N ASP A 178 4.19 0.74 -4.08
CA ASP A 178 5.57 0.32 -3.83
C ASP A 178 5.68 -0.45 -2.51
N ASP A 179 6.91 -0.85 -2.17
CA ASP A 179 7.21 -1.41 -0.85
C ASP A 179 6.87 -0.40 0.25
N LEU A 180 5.96 -0.75 1.12
CA LEU A 180 5.57 0.04 2.29
C LEU A 180 5.75 -0.78 3.55
N PHE A 181 6.41 -0.18 4.53
CA PHE A 181 6.60 -0.74 5.86
C PHE A 181 6.12 0.26 6.90
N SER A 182 5.49 -0.22 7.95
CA SER A 182 5.05 0.64 9.05
C SER A 182 5.20 -0.04 10.40
N PHE A 183 5.26 0.80 11.44
CA PHE A 183 5.22 0.40 12.84
C PHE A 183 4.57 1.51 13.65
N TYR A 184 3.66 1.17 14.54
CA TYR A 184 3.02 2.11 15.45
C TYR A 184 3.19 1.65 16.88
N ASP A 185 3.74 2.54 17.73
CA ASP A 185 3.94 2.33 19.15
C ASP A 185 3.13 3.35 19.93
N ILE A 186 2.24 2.88 20.78
CA ILE A 186 1.35 3.72 21.58
C ILE A 186 1.87 3.91 23.00
N ASN A 187 1.63 5.09 23.55
CA ASN A 187 1.98 5.40 24.95
C ASN A 187 3.48 5.28 25.28
N GLN A 188 4.35 5.51 24.30
CA GLN A 188 5.79 5.54 24.52
C GLN A 188 6.15 6.65 25.52
N LYS A 189 6.70 6.28 26.66
CA LYS A 189 7.12 7.24 27.68
C LYS A 189 8.54 7.71 27.43
N ILE A 190 8.69 9.02 27.22
CA ILE A 190 9.97 9.72 27.17
C ILE A 190 10.17 10.42 28.49
N THR A 191 11.10 9.92 29.32
CA THR A 191 11.29 10.35 30.70
C THR A 191 12.42 11.35 30.82
N ASP A 192 12.49 12.04 31.94
CA ASP A 192 13.64 12.84 32.37
C ASP A 192 14.50 12.14 33.44
N ASN A 193 14.22 10.88 33.73
CA ASN A 193 14.95 10.08 34.66
C ASN A 193 16.33 9.68 34.10
N PRO A 194 17.46 10.12 34.68
CA PRO A 194 18.78 9.79 34.17
C PRO A 194 19.10 8.29 34.09
N ASN A 195 18.39 7.45 34.86
CA ASN A 195 18.60 6.00 34.84
C ASN A 195 18.06 5.32 33.58
N ASP A 196 17.18 6.01 32.84
CA ASP A 196 16.62 5.50 31.57
C ASP A 196 17.52 5.79 30.38
N TYR A 197 18.64 6.52 30.64
CA TYR A 197 19.56 6.94 29.57
C TYR A 197 20.80 6.07 29.52
N VAL A 198 21.31 5.90 28.32
CA VAL A 198 22.62 5.28 28.05
C VAL A 198 23.62 6.38 27.69
N PHE A 199 24.83 6.29 28.21
CA PHE A 199 25.89 7.24 27.86
C PHE A 199 26.62 6.77 26.59
N GLU A 200 26.41 7.49 25.50
CA GLU A 200 27.02 7.21 24.19
C GLU A 200 27.64 8.49 23.62
N ASN A 201 28.85 8.39 23.07
CA ASN A 201 29.54 9.49 22.38
C ASN A 201 29.56 10.84 23.17
N GLY A 202 29.70 10.76 24.49
CA GLY A 202 29.75 11.96 25.35
C GLY A 202 28.38 12.56 25.69
N ARG A 203 27.29 11.89 25.39
CA ARG A 203 25.90 12.32 25.66
C ARG A 203 25.11 11.22 26.32
N TYR A 204 24.09 11.62 27.07
CA TYR A 204 23.07 10.72 27.59
C TYR A 204 21.94 10.66 26.55
N VAL A 205 21.61 9.46 26.08
CA VAL A 205 20.56 9.22 25.09
C VAL A 205 19.54 8.22 25.62
N LEU A 206 18.28 8.52 25.39
CA LEU A 206 17.17 7.57 25.56
C LEU A 206 17.06 6.78 24.27
N LYS A 207 16.98 5.46 24.36
CA LYS A 207 16.84 4.58 23.19
C LYS A 207 15.38 4.23 22.95
N ILE A 208 14.96 4.37 21.72
CA ILE A 208 13.65 3.92 21.22
C ILE A 208 13.93 2.98 20.04
N GLU A 209 13.31 1.82 20.04
CA GLU A 209 13.45 0.83 18.99
C GLU A 209 12.08 0.55 18.38
N GLY A 210 12.03 0.47 17.04
CA GLY A 210 10.83 0.15 16.27
C GLY A 210 11.12 -0.95 15.25
N GLU A 211 10.16 -1.86 15.08
CA GLU A 211 10.22 -2.93 14.08
C GLU A 211 9.13 -2.71 13.03
N LEU A 212 9.56 -2.38 11.80
CA LEU A 212 8.67 -2.10 10.70
C LEU A 212 8.28 -3.40 10.00
N LEU A 213 6.98 -3.64 9.87
CA LEU A 213 6.42 -4.75 9.12
C LEU A 213 5.87 -4.28 7.78
N PRO A 214 5.81 -5.13 6.75
CA PRO A 214 5.18 -4.81 5.49
C PRO A 214 3.74 -4.32 5.67
N SER A 215 3.37 -3.28 4.95
CA SER A 215 2.00 -2.76 4.83
C SER A 215 1.48 -2.84 3.40
N THR A 216 2.33 -3.31 2.47
CA THR A 216 1.99 -3.77 1.13
C THR A 216 2.48 -5.19 0.95
N PHE A 217 1.74 -6.01 0.20
CA PHE A 217 2.00 -7.44 0.08
C PHE A 217 2.26 -7.82 -1.37
N ILE A 218 3.17 -8.79 -1.57
CA ILE A 218 3.57 -9.27 -2.88
C ILE A 218 2.84 -10.57 -3.18
N TYR A 219 2.11 -10.59 -4.28
CA TYR A 219 1.51 -11.77 -4.86
C TYR A 219 2.27 -12.15 -6.13
N LEU A 220 2.79 -13.37 -6.17
CA LEU A 220 3.45 -13.95 -7.34
C LEU A 220 2.45 -14.86 -8.03
N VAL A 221 2.01 -14.47 -9.22
CA VAL A 221 1.05 -15.26 -10.00
C VAL A 221 1.79 -16.00 -11.08
N GLN A 222 1.67 -17.33 -11.09
CA GLN A 222 2.16 -18.18 -12.18
C GLN A 222 1.01 -18.93 -12.83
N VAL A 223 1.02 -18.98 -14.15
CA VAL A 223 -0.02 -19.63 -14.96
C VAL A 223 0.62 -20.63 -15.88
N ASN A 224 0.32 -21.91 -15.65
CA ASN A 224 0.76 -23.02 -16.49
C ASN A 224 -0.12 -23.14 -17.73
N LEU A 225 0.47 -23.14 -18.91
CA LEU A 225 -0.23 -23.32 -20.17
C LEU A 225 -0.20 -24.80 -20.58
N ILE A 226 -1.32 -25.48 -20.34
CA ILE A 226 -1.48 -26.89 -20.74
C ILE A 226 -1.86 -26.98 -22.21
N ASN A 227 -1.26 -27.91 -22.97
CA ASN A 227 -1.50 -28.11 -24.39
C ASN A 227 -1.26 -26.82 -25.22
N ASN A 228 -0.26 -26.01 -24.88
CA ASN A 228 0.00 -24.76 -25.59
C ASN A 228 0.47 -25.00 -27.04
N ASP A 229 1.38 -25.94 -27.24
CA ASP A 229 1.95 -26.26 -28.59
C ASP A 229 2.43 -24.98 -29.32
N GLY A 230 2.90 -23.96 -28.61
CA GLY A 230 3.35 -22.69 -29.15
C GLY A 230 2.24 -21.75 -29.66
N ARG A 231 0.97 -22.00 -29.32
CA ARG A 231 -0.17 -21.16 -29.73
C ARG A 231 -0.21 -19.83 -29.03
N ILE A 232 -0.06 -19.82 -27.67
CA ILE A 232 0.12 -18.60 -26.90
C ILE A 232 1.61 -18.28 -26.89
N ILE A 233 1.98 -17.07 -27.26
CA ILE A 233 3.36 -16.62 -27.42
C ILE A 233 3.76 -15.49 -26.46
N GLY A 234 2.83 -14.99 -25.67
CA GLY A 234 3.07 -13.91 -24.71
C GLY A 234 1.79 -13.40 -24.07
N SER A 235 1.92 -12.29 -23.37
CA SER A 235 0.82 -11.60 -22.71
C SER A 235 0.91 -10.10 -22.93
N GLY A 236 -0.24 -9.44 -22.97
CA GLY A 236 -0.38 -7.98 -22.94
C GLY A 236 -0.54 -7.41 -21.53
N GLY A 237 -0.48 -8.25 -20.50
CA GLY A 237 -0.62 -7.90 -19.10
C GLY A 237 -1.71 -8.69 -18.38
N GLY A 238 -1.85 -8.40 -17.09
CA GLY A 238 -2.87 -8.99 -16.22
C GLY A 238 -3.37 -8.02 -15.17
N ALA A 239 -4.30 -8.48 -14.33
CA ALA A 239 -4.76 -7.75 -13.16
C ALA A 239 -5.31 -8.69 -12.09
N ILE A 240 -5.14 -8.34 -10.82
CA ILE A 240 -5.90 -8.93 -9.71
C ILE A 240 -7.03 -7.97 -9.35
N THR A 241 -8.25 -8.48 -9.20
CA THR A 241 -9.45 -7.72 -8.80
C THR A 241 -9.80 -7.94 -7.34
N GLY A 242 -10.61 -7.04 -6.75
CA GLY A 242 -11.10 -7.19 -5.38
C GLY A 242 -10.07 -6.86 -4.29
N MET A 243 -8.97 -6.20 -4.63
CA MET A 243 -7.91 -5.86 -3.66
C MET A 243 -8.24 -4.55 -2.93
N SER A 244 -7.76 -4.41 -1.69
CA SER A 244 -7.98 -3.18 -0.95
C SER A 244 -7.32 -1.96 -1.62
N GLU A 245 -8.03 -0.83 -1.62
CA GLU A 245 -7.57 0.44 -2.16
C GLU A 245 -6.48 1.10 -1.30
N GLY A 246 -6.45 0.82 0.01
CA GLY A 246 -5.53 1.45 0.94
C GLY A 246 -5.48 0.78 2.31
N VAL A 247 -4.65 1.31 3.19
CA VAL A 247 -4.42 0.80 4.54
C VAL A 247 -4.27 1.94 5.56
N ASN A 248 -4.77 1.73 6.77
CA ASN A 248 -4.51 2.58 7.92
C ASN A 248 -3.18 2.15 8.55
N LEU A 249 -2.19 3.04 8.62
CA LEU A 249 -0.85 2.71 9.12
C LEU A 249 -0.78 2.51 10.63
N VAL A 250 -1.79 2.96 11.37
CA VAL A 250 -1.88 2.82 12.82
C VAL A 250 -2.51 1.47 13.20
N THR A 251 -3.69 1.17 12.67
CA THR A 251 -4.40 -0.08 12.96
C THR A 251 -3.96 -1.25 12.10
N ARG A 252 -3.29 -0.96 10.98
CA ARG A 252 -2.97 -1.92 9.90
C ARG A 252 -4.20 -2.51 9.22
N GLU A 253 -5.37 -1.94 9.48
CA GLU A 253 -6.60 -2.36 8.85
C GLU A 253 -6.67 -1.81 7.43
N THR A 254 -6.91 -2.68 6.47
CA THR A 254 -7.10 -2.34 5.07
C THR A 254 -8.50 -1.74 4.85
N TRP A 255 -8.63 -0.90 3.84
CA TRP A 255 -9.94 -0.32 3.51
C TRP A 255 -10.88 -1.38 2.95
N THR A 256 -12.18 -1.17 3.15
CA THR A 256 -13.23 -2.04 2.59
C THR A 256 -13.52 -1.76 1.12
N SER A 257 -13.12 -0.59 0.61
CA SER A 257 -13.20 -0.28 -0.82
C SER A 257 -12.20 -1.11 -1.62
N THR A 258 -12.66 -1.64 -2.76
CA THR A 258 -11.87 -2.53 -3.60
C THR A 258 -11.42 -1.87 -4.89
N VAL A 259 -10.30 -2.36 -5.40
CA VAL A 259 -9.69 -1.92 -6.66
C VAL A 259 -9.15 -3.11 -7.45
N SER A 260 -9.11 -2.96 -8.77
CA SER A 260 -8.32 -3.82 -9.64
C SER A 260 -6.90 -3.29 -9.74
N VAL A 261 -5.92 -4.18 -9.57
CA VAL A 261 -4.49 -3.85 -9.59
C VAL A 261 -3.86 -4.47 -10.84
N PRO A 262 -3.50 -3.67 -11.85
CA PRO A 262 -2.90 -4.17 -13.09
C PRO A 262 -1.43 -4.53 -12.89
N THR A 263 -0.95 -5.47 -13.71
CA THR A 263 0.44 -5.95 -13.69
C THR A 263 0.95 -6.32 -15.06
N ASP A 264 2.25 -6.19 -15.24
CA ASP A 264 2.95 -6.79 -16.37
C ASP A 264 3.05 -8.31 -16.18
N VAL A 265 2.99 -9.03 -17.29
CA VAL A 265 3.07 -10.50 -17.31
C VAL A 265 4.16 -10.93 -18.28
N TYR A 266 5.00 -11.83 -17.83
CA TYR A 266 6.14 -12.33 -18.58
C TYR A 266 5.97 -13.81 -18.88
N MET A 267 6.47 -14.25 -20.01
CA MET A 267 6.38 -15.64 -20.46
C MET A 267 7.74 -16.31 -20.44
N ASP A 268 7.83 -17.43 -19.73
CA ASP A 268 8.88 -18.43 -19.92
C ASP A 268 8.43 -19.40 -21.02
N LYS A 269 8.99 -19.23 -22.21
CA LYS A 269 8.61 -20.01 -23.40
C LYS A 269 9.12 -21.45 -23.38
N GLU A 270 10.13 -21.73 -22.57
CA GLU A 270 10.68 -23.08 -22.46
C GLU A 270 9.80 -23.98 -21.60
N GLN A 271 9.11 -23.38 -20.63
CA GLN A 271 8.25 -24.09 -19.69
C GLN A 271 6.75 -23.88 -19.99
N ASP A 272 6.38 -23.09 -20.97
CA ASP A 272 5.00 -22.65 -21.21
C ASP A 272 4.33 -22.06 -19.96
N LEU A 273 5.07 -21.19 -19.25
CA LEU A 273 4.66 -20.52 -18.03
C LEU A 273 4.53 -19.01 -18.25
N LEU A 274 3.47 -18.43 -17.66
CA LEU A 274 3.34 -16.98 -17.53
C LEU A 274 3.52 -16.60 -16.06
N GLY A 275 4.32 -15.58 -15.79
CA GLY A 275 4.62 -15.10 -14.44
C GLY A 275 4.36 -13.62 -14.28
N ALA A 276 3.81 -13.23 -13.13
CA ALA A 276 3.59 -11.85 -12.76
C ALA A 276 3.92 -11.60 -11.28
N LYS A 277 4.33 -10.38 -10.97
CA LYS A 277 4.49 -9.88 -9.60
C LYS A 277 3.54 -8.73 -9.38
N VAL A 278 2.68 -8.84 -8.37
CA VAL A 278 1.67 -7.85 -8.04
C VAL A 278 1.90 -7.35 -6.63
N TYR A 279 2.01 -6.04 -6.45
CA TYR A 279 1.95 -5.39 -5.15
C TYR A 279 0.53 -4.93 -4.86
N SER A 280 0.07 -5.14 -3.64
CA SER A 280 -1.24 -4.69 -3.17
C SER A 280 -1.22 -4.36 -1.69
N PHE A 281 -2.20 -3.59 -1.20
CA PHE A 281 -2.44 -3.42 0.23
C PHE A 281 -3.06 -4.66 0.88
N GLY A 282 -3.38 -5.70 0.10
CA GLY A 282 -3.93 -6.97 0.59
C GLY A 282 -5.44 -7.08 0.47
N LEU A 283 -6.02 -8.00 1.26
CA LEU A 283 -7.45 -8.25 1.28
C LEU A 283 -8.21 -7.08 1.93
N PRO A 284 -9.43 -6.73 1.47
CA PRO A 284 -10.18 -5.61 2.00
C PRO A 284 -10.75 -5.89 3.40
N GLY A 285 -10.76 -4.84 4.25
CA GLY A 285 -11.45 -4.82 5.54
C GLY A 285 -10.87 -5.73 6.61
N CYS A 286 -9.56 -5.97 6.61
CA CYS A 286 -8.91 -6.76 7.65
C CYS A 286 -7.52 -6.21 8.03
N ASN A 287 -7.05 -6.59 9.22
CA ASN A 287 -5.65 -6.49 9.58
C ASN A 287 -4.96 -7.83 9.25
N PRO A 288 -4.07 -7.89 8.26
CA PRO A 288 -3.48 -9.15 7.79
C PRO A 288 -2.56 -9.83 8.80
N TYR A 289 -2.17 -9.15 9.89
CA TYR A 289 -1.38 -9.69 10.99
C TYR A 289 -2.22 -10.21 12.16
N ASP A 290 -3.55 -10.14 12.06
CA ASP A 290 -4.49 -10.64 13.06
C ASP A 290 -5.40 -11.71 12.44
N ASP A 291 -5.17 -12.98 12.81
CA ASP A 291 -5.93 -14.11 12.28
C ASP A 291 -7.44 -13.97 12.51
N ALA A 292 -7.88 -13.35 13.62
CA ALA A 292 -9.28 -13.12 13.91
C ALA A 292 -9.87 -12.05 12.98
N SER A 293 -9.10 -11.01 12.68
CA SER A 293 -9.47 -9.98 11.72
C SER A 293 -9.57 -10.56 10.31
N VAL A 294 -8.60 -11.36 9.88
CA VAL A 294 -8.61 -12.05 8.58
C VAL A 294 -9.82 -12.98 8.46
N ALA A 295 -10.11 -13.76 9.50
CA ALA A 295 -11.27 -14.68 9.51
C ALA A 295 -12.64 -13.97 9.47
N SER A 296 -12.69 -12.70 9.86
CA SER A 296 -13.88 -11.84 9.83
C SER A 296 -13.93 -10.88 8.66
N ALA A 297 -12.95 -10.93 7.76
CA ALA A 297 -12.90 -10.09 6.56
C ALA A 297 -14.19 -10.25 5.73
N PRO A 298 -14.66 -9.19 5.07
CA PRO A 298 -15.79 -9.30 4.16
C PRO A 298 -15.53 -10.35 3.09
N ALA A 299 -16.50 -11.25 2.88
CA ALA A 299 -16.41 -12.19 1.77
C ALA A 299 -16.44 -11.40 0.45
N GLY A 300 -15.42 -11.57 -0.36
CA GLY A 300 -15.27 -10.95 -1.67
C GLY A 300 -14.89 -11.99 -2.72
N GLU A 301 -15.15 -11.66 -3.97
CA GLU A 301 -14.68 -12.46 -5.11
C GLU A 301 -13.41 -11.82 -5.65
N HIS A 302 -12.40 -12.65 -5.86
CA HIS A 302 -11.11 -12.22 -6.40
C HIS A 302 -10.81 -12.98 -7.68
N TYR A 303 -10.44 -12.25 -8.70
CA TYR A 303 -10.12 -12.84 -10.00
C TYR A 303 -8.73 -12.40 -10.47
N TYR A 304 -8.03 -13.30 -11.11
CA TYR A 304 -6.92 -12.94 -11.96
C TYR A 304 -7.37 -12.87 -13.41
N VAL A 305 -7.22 -11.71 -14.01
CA VAL A 305 -7.54 -11.49 -15.42
C VAL A 305 -6.24 -11.41 -16.18
N LEU A 306 -6.11 -12.22 -17.21
CA LEU A 306 -4.92 -12.36 -18.03
C LEU A 306 -5.25 -12.05 -19.48
N ASN A 307 -4.48 -11.16 -20.12
CA ASN A 307 -4.53 -10.94 -21.55
C ASN A 307 -3.46 -11.77 -22.23
N VAL A 308 -3.83 -12.74 -23.05
CA VAL A 308 -2.91 -13.60 -23.80
C VAL A 308 -2.84 -13.23 -25.27
N SER A 309 -1.64 -13.34 -25.86
CA SER A 309 -1.38 -13.10 -27.26
C SER A 309 -1.09 -14.42 -27.99
N TYR A 310 -1.76 -14.64 -29.09
CA TYR A 310 -1.60 -15.85 -29.92
C TYR A 310 -0.65 -15.65 -31.11
N VAL A 311 -0.12 -16.75 -31.63
CA VAL A 311 0.79 -16.75 -32.78
C VAL A 311 0.18 -16.14 -34.04
N ASN A 312 -1.15 -16.18 -34.19
CA ASN A 312 -1.87 -15.58 -35.30
C ASN A 312 -2.11 -14.07 -35.17
N GLY A 313 -1.60 -13.45 -34.09
CA GLY A 313 -1.77 -12.03 -33.78
C GLY A 313 -3.08 -11.69 -33.07
N SER A 314 -3.97 -12.66 -32.81
CA SER A 314 -5.13 -12.43 -31.96
C SER A 314 -4.74 -12.35 -30.51
N TRP A 315 -5.64 -11.79 -29.69
CA TRP A 315 -5.49 -11.74 -28.24
C TRP A 315 -6.83 -12.06 -27.56
N ARG A 316 -6.76 -12.53 -26.32
CA ARG A 316 -7.93 -12.87 -25.52
C ARG A 316 -7.72 -12.55 -24.05
N ASN A 317 -8.78 -12.08 -23.39
CA ASN A 317 -8.82 -11.97 -21.94
C ASN A 317 -9.38 -13.27 -21.35
N ILE A 318 -8.68 -13.81 -20.37
CA ILE A 318 -9.06 -15.00 -19.61
C ILE A 318 -9.22 -14.58 -18.16
N ARG A 319 -10.38 -14.86 -17.57
CA ARG A 319 -10.69 -14.57 -16.16
C ARG A 319 -10.66 -15.87 -15.38
N MET A 320 -9.92 -15.90 -14.29
CA MET A 320 -9.73 -17.05 -13.43
C MET A 320 -10.07 -16.70 -11.99
N ASP A 321 -10.89 -17.49 -11.34
CA ASP A 321 -11.20 -17.33 -9.92
C ASP A 321 -9.99 -17.71 -9.08
N ILE A 322 -9.56 -16.80 -8.19
CA ILE A 322 -8.44 -16.99 -7.28
C ILE A 322 -8.87 -16.81 -5.82
N THR A 323 -10.17 -16.69 -5.55
CA THR A 323 -10.73 -16.34 -4.25
C THR A 323 -10.20 -17.22 -3.12
N ASP A 324 -10.24 -18.54 -3.30
CA ASP A 324 -9.78 -19.47 -2.28
C ASP A 324 -8.27 -19.37 -2.03
N GLN A 325 -7.47 -19.21 -3.10
CA GLN A 325 -6.02 -19.12 -2.98
C GLN A 325 -5.59 -17.83 -2.29
N ILE A 326 -6.13 -16.69 -2.73
CA ILE A 326 -5.72 -15.38 -2.21
C ILE A 326 -6.19 -15.18 -0.77
N SER A 327 -7.37 -15.72 -0.39
CA SER A 327 -7.88 -15.68 0.98
C SER A 327 -6.98 -16.43 1.97
N ALA A 328 -6.26 -17.44 1.50
CA ALA A 328 -5.27 -18.16 2.28
C ALA A 328 -3.91 -17.45 2.37
N LEU A 329 -3.73 -16.32 1.69
CA LEU A 329 -2.48 -15.58 1.55
C LEU A 329 -2.61 -14.12 2.01
N PRO A 330 -3.05 -13.83 3.25
CA PRO A 330 -3.27 -12.44 3.69
C PRO A 330 -1.98 -11.59 3.69
N LEU A 331 -0.82 -12.21 3.81
CA LEU A 331 0.50 -11.55 3.79
C LEU A 331 1.22 -11.68 2.43
N GLY A 332 0.48 -12.01 1.36
CA GLY A 332 1.05 -12.30 0.05
C GLY A 332 1.54 -13.75 -0.09
N GLY A 333 1.98 -14.11 -1.28
CA GLY A 333 2.45 -15.46 -1.59
C GLY A 333 2.33 -15.81 -3.06
N VAL A 334 2.40 -17.12 -3.37
CA VAL A 334 2.32 -17.64 -4.74
C VAL A 334 0.90 -18.13 -5.03
N ILE A 335 0.35 -17.64 -6.13
CA ILE A 335 -0.92 -18.09 -6.73
C ILE A 335 -0.57 -18.89 -7.98
N THR A 336 -1.01 -20.15 -8.02
CA THR A 336 -0.74 -21.03 -9.16
C THR A 336 -2.02 -21.37 -9.90
N LEU A 337 -2.03 -21.13 -11.21
CA LEU A 337 -3.16 -21.32 -12.09
C LEU A 337 -2.78 -22.22 -13.28
N GLU A 338 -3.79 -22.84 -13.89
CA GLU A 338 -3.64 -23.66 -15.09
C GLU A 338 -4.65 -23.21 -16.14
N ILE A 339 -4.21 -23.13 -17.39
CA ILE A 339 -5.04 -22.86 -18.56
C ILE A 339 -4.84 -23.98 -19.57
N ASP A 340 -5.89 -24.75 -19.86
CA ASP A 340 -5.87 -25.61 -21.05
C ASP A 340 -6.15 -24.73 -22.28
N VAL A 341 -5.13 -24.55 -23.11
CA VAL A 341 -5.21 -23.68 -24.28
C VAL A 341 -6.23 -24.18 -25.31
N ASN A 342 -6.65 -25.46 -25.26
CA ASN A 342 -7.73 -25.99 -26.09
C ASN A 342 -9.09 -25.37 -25.75
N ASP A 343 -9.32 -24.97 -24.53
CA ASP A 343 -10.57 -24.31 -24.09
C ASP A 343 -10.63 -22.85 -24.54
N PHE A 344 -9.49 -22.28 -24.92
CA PHE A 344 -9.34 -20.89 -25.33
C PHE A 344 -8.68 -20.78 -26.70
N PRO A 345 -9.32 -21.26 -27.80
CA PRO A 345 -8.73 -21.18 -29.10
C PRO A 345 -8.58 -19.73 -29.59
N PRO A 346 -7.58 -19.43 -30.44
CA PRO A 346 -7.45 -18.11 -31.03
C PRO A 346 -8.68 -17.75 -31.89
N ASP A 347 -9.02 -16.47 -31.95
CA ASP A 347 -10.12 -16.00 -32.82
C ASP A 347 -9.72 -16.13 -34.27
N GLU A 348 -10.56 -16.80 -35.07
CA GLU A 348 -10.32 -17.03 -36.52
C GLU A 348 -10.42 -15.74 -37.34
N SER A 349 -11.08 -14.69 -36.79
CA SER A 349 -11.41 -13.47 -37.54
C SER A 349 -10.33 -12.39 -37.56
N SER A 350 -9.23 -12.55 -36.84
CA SER A 350 -8.19 -11.51 -36.69
C SER A 350 -7.03 -11.66 -37.71
N GLY A 351 -7.20 -12.37 -38.77
CA GLY A 351 -6.21 -12.44 -39.85
C GLY A 351 -6.17 -11.16 -40.69
N THR A 352 -5.54 -10.12 -40.23
CA THR A 352 -4.86 -9.03 -40.96
C THR A 352 -4.73 -7.78 -40.10
N GLY A 353 -3.88 -7.84 -39.11
CA GLY A 353 -3.48 -6.62 -38.38
C GLY A 353 -2.22 -6.93 -37.61
N GLY A 354 -1.08 -6.52 -38.18
CA GLY A 354 0.23 -6.80 -37.63
C GLY A 354 0.28 -6.42 -36.16
N GLY A 355 0.46 -7.42 -35.29
CA GLY A 355 0.79 -7.28 -33.90
C GLY A 355 2.21 -6.73 -33.77
N GLY A 356 2.38 -5.47 -34.00
CA GLY A 356 3.51 -4.68 -33.57
C GLY A 356 2.96 -3.67 -32.60
N PHE A 357 3.71 -3.37 -31.59
CA PHE A 357 3.54 -2.22 -30.73
C PHE A 357 3.32 -0.96 -31.62
N GLN A 358 2.09 -0.74 -32.05
CA GLN A 358 1.71 0.50 -32.69
C GLN A 358 1.23 1.42 -31.59
N ALA A 359 2.12 2.33 -31.20
CA ALA A 359 1.70 3.58 -30.60
C ALA A 359 0.73 4.22 -31.56
N LEU A 360 -0.57 4.12 -31.31
CA LEU A 360 -1.60 4.88 -31.97
C LEU A 360 -1.47 6.35 -31.54
N ILE A 361 -0.58 7.06 -32.20
CA ILE A 361 -0.61 8.52 -32.26
C ILE A 361 -1.46 8.84 -33.49
N GLY A 362 -2.70 9.24 -33.24
CA GLY A 362 -3.56 9.91 -34.19
C GLY A 362 -4.41 9.00 -35.07
N GLY A 363 -5.71 9.06 -34.86
CA GLY A 363 -6.71 8.59 -35.80
C GLY A 363 -7.87 7.89 -35.09
N TRP A 364 -8.93 8.63 -34.92
CA TRP A 364 -10.25 8.11 -34.62
C TRP A 364 -10.71 7.29 -35.82
N ASP A 365 -10.73 5.98 -35.70
CA ASP A 365 -11.62 5.15 -36.52
C ASP A 365 -11.90 3.82 -35.82
N GLU A 366 -13.15 3.42 -35.95
CA GLU A 366 -13.97 2.44 -35.28
C GLU A 366 -13.39 1.01 -35.24
N GLU A 367 -13.68 0.36 -34.09
CA GLU A 367 -13.96 -1.04 -33.82
C GLU A 367 -13.57 -2.10 -34.87
N THR A 368 -12.54 -2.88 -34.58
CA THR A 368 -12.54 -4.31 -34.88
C THR A 368 -11.72 -5.07 -33.82
N GLY A 369 -12.25 -5.20 -32.63
CA GLY A 369 -11.78 -6.14 -31.63
C GLY A 369 -12.98 -6.89 -31.09
N SER A 370 -13.20 -8.13 -31.48
CA SER A 370 -14.26 -8.92 -30.87
C SER A 370 -13.81 -9.41 -29.53
N THR A 371 -14.50 -8.96 -28.46
CA THR A 371 -14.37 -9.51 -27.12
C THR A 371 -15.36 -10.64 -26.99
N THR A 372 -14.90 -11.88 -26.88
CA THR A 372 -15.79 -13.01 -26.56
C THR A 372 -15.73 -13.22 -25.05
N ILE A 373 -16.84 -12.96 -24.39
CA ILE A 373 -17.05 -13.23 -22.97
C ILE A 373 -17.49 -14.68 -22.87
N ILE A 374 -16.80 -15.48 -22.06
CA ILE A 374 -17.20 -16.84 -21.71
C ILE A 374 -17.74 -16.78 -20.29
N ASN A 375 -19.02 -17.17 -20.13
CA ASN A 375 -19.69 -17.35 -18.85
C ASN A 375 -19.26 -18.65 -18.18
#